data_1d7a7b42dcbb87cc04c749d5a2974151
#
_entry.id   1d7a7b42dcbb87cc04c749d5a2974151
#
_cell.length_a   1.000
_cell.length_b   1.000
_cell.length_c   1.000
_cell.angle_alpha   90.00
_cell.angle_beta   90.00
_cell.angle_gamma   90.00
#
_symmetry.space_group_name_H-M   'P 1'
#
loop_
_entity.id
_entity.type
_entity.pdbx_description
1 polymer ?
#
loop_
_entity_poly.entity_id
_entity_poly.type
_entity_poly.pdbx_seq_one_letter_code
_entity_poly.pdbx_strand_id
1 'polypeptide(L)'
;MEMHQSSELAWFRTELWRSIVRPREFARALAREHYGLAGVLVALIAGVALSLGIDLLVLASKGIPATGLVGRLLTDATFLAVRLAVTAAVVSWLTVVALRASGRRWVTLDQLFTAVTFALAPLVFAPAFEAVVTVASTTETLMAGAVVILLLVARVVVGVALNIRALLPPGHAAITFVLVVALAIPVLGDQVARMRFVTYAAVPALVSDLAAAPATGERYEMIGFDLTLPAGWRNASTGNAGEAARFESSAATVVIARAAASPVDTADSYADNIARQQRLGVTDIWQERSVTRIDGIVAVDDRYGGRYDGRAVLWRQFTIAPGSQGLALVYRAVEPADPDAALAEAAAIAASWRIRSASGG
;
A
#
# COMPACT_ATOMS: atom_id res chain seq x y z
N MET A 1 23.68 35.94 15.90
CA MET A 1 22.83 35.12 15.05
C MET A 1 22.69 33.67 15.55
N GLU A 2 23.71 33.05 16.15
CA GLU A 2 23.67 31.68 16.67
C GLU A 2 22.74 31.43 17.88
N MET A 3 22.59 32.40 18.77
CA MET A 3 21.71 32.25 19.95
C MET A 3 20.20 32.17 19.61
N HIS A 4 19.76 32.69 18.47
CA HIS A 4 18.35 32.63 18.05
C HIS A 4 17.99 31.27 17.49
N GLN A 5 18.90 30.61 16.73
CA GLN A 5 18.66 29.31 16.15
C GLN A 5 18.57 28.19 17.21
N SER A 6 19.38 28.26 18.27
CA SER A 6 19.31 27.31 19.37
C SER A 6 17.98 27.35 20.15
N SER A 7 17.37 28.55 20.24
CA SER A 7 16.07 28.74 20.91
C SER A 7 14.90 28.16 20.07
N GLU A 8 14.91 28.31 18.74
CA GLU A 8 13.87 27.82 17.84
C GLU A 8 13.84 26.29 17.77
N LEU A 9 15.02 25.65 17.69
CA LEU A 9 15.12 24.19 17.73
C LEU A 9 14.67 23.60 19.07
N ALA A 10 15.04 24.26 20.17
CA ALA A 10 14.61 23.84 21.50
C ALA A 10 13.09 23.96 21.67
N TRP A 11 12.52 25.08 21.20
CA TRP A 11 11.07 25.27 21.14
C TRP A 11 10.37 24.20 20.29
N PHE A 12 10.83 23.99 19.04
CA PHE A 12 10.26 22.99 18.14
C PHE A 12 10.26 21.58 18.75
N ARG A 13 11.39 21.16 19.35
CA ARG A 13 11.51 19.89 20.04
C ARG A 13 10.52 19.79 21.22
N THR A 14 10.36 20.85 21.98
CA THR A 14 9.44 20.90 23.12
C THR A 14 7.99 20.77 22.66
N GLU A 15 7.58 21.50 21.62
CA GLU A 15 6.22 21.42 21.09
C GLU A 15 5.92 20.09 20.42
N LEU A 16 6.89 19.53 19.68
CA LEU A 16 6.80 18.19 19.11
C LEU A 16 6.58 17.16 20.23
N TRP A 17 7.39 17.21 21.28
CA TRP A 17 7.26 16.32 22.43
C TRP A 17 5.93 16.51 23.17
N ARG A 18 5.49 17.76 23.36
CA ARG A 18 4.19 18.09 23.96
C ARG A 18 3.03 17.49 23.15
N SER A 19 3.08 17.56 21.83
CA SER A 19 2.03 17.00 20.96
C SER A 19 1.91 15.47 21.09
N ILE A 20 3.03 14.78 21.36
CA ILE A 20 3.08 13.33 21.52
C ILE A 20 2.62 12.93 22.92
N VAL A 21 3.23 13.49 23.96
CA VAL A 21 3.07 13.04 25.36
C VAL A 21 1.86 13.69 26.04
N ARG A 22 1.59 14.96 25.74
CA ARG A 22 0.55 15.77 26.38
C ARG A 22 -0.40 16.42 25.35
N PRO A 23 -1.09 15.64 24.52
CA PRO A 23 -1.87 16.16 23.39
C PRO A 23 -2.98 17.13 23.80
N ARG A 24 -3.54 16.98 24.98
CA ARG A 24 -4.57 17.91 25.49
C ARG A 24 -4.00 19.27 25.84
N GLU A 25 -2.76 19.33 26.34
CA GLU A 25 -2.07 20.59 26.62
C GLU A 25 -1.66 21.29 25.29
N PHE A 26 -1.12 20.51 24.36
CA PHE A 26 -0.80 20.98 23.02
C PHE A 26 -2.05 21.55 22.31
N ALA A 27 -3.16 20.82 22.32
CA ALA A 27 -4.42 21.25 21.72
C ALA A 27 -4.93 22.60 22.29
N ARG A 28 -4.72 22.85 23.59
CA ARG A 28 -5.07 24.15 24.20
C ARG A 28 -4.11 25.27 23.79
N ALA A 29 -2.83 24.97 23.58
CA ALA A 29 -1.84 25.93 23.13
C ALA A 29 -2.08 26.38 21.67
N LEU A 30 -2.54 25.50 20.81
CA LEU A 30 -2.86 25.77 19.39
C LEU A 30 -3.75 27.00 19.17
N ALA A 31 -4.68 27.26 20.11
CA ALA A 31 -5.58 28.41 20.01
C ALA A 31 -4.87 29.76 20.24
N ARG A 32 -3.67 29.76 20.78
CA ARG A 32 -2.95 30.96 21.25
C ARG A 32 -1.63 31.21 20.55
N GLU A 33 -1.05 30.17 19.93
CA GLU A 33 0.30 30.21 19.36
C GLU A 33 0.26 30.05 17.84
N HIS A 34 1.25 30.62 17.17
CA HIS A 34 1.47 30.47 15.72
C HIS A 34 2.70 29.56 15.50
N TYR A 35 2.57 28.57 14.66
CA TYR A 35 3.58 27.54 14.44
C TYR A 35 4.29 27.66 13.09
N GLY A 36 3.75 28.46 12.16
CA GLY A 36 4.36 28.74 10.86
C GLY A 36 4.76 27.47 10.11
N LEU A 37 6.03 27.42 9.67
CA LEU A 37 6.56 26.29 8.91
C LEU A 37 6.78 25.00 9.74
N ALA A 38 6.67 25.06 11.07
CA ALA A 38 6.87 23.88 11.92
C ALA A 38 5.89 22.76 11.59
N GLY A 39 4.63 23.09 11.25
CA GLY A 39 3.64 22.11 10.79
C GLY A 39 4.05 21.39 9.52
N VAL A 40 4.65 22.09 8.56
CA VAL A 40 5.17 21.47 7.32
C VAL A 40 6.29 20.48 7.64
N LEU A 41 7.23 20.89 8.48
CA LEU A 41 8.36 20.06 8.88
C LEU A 41 7.87 18.77 9.58
N VAL A 42 6.90 18.88 10.49
CA VAL A 42 6.31 17.72 11.17
C VAL A 42 5.64 16.78 10.17
N ALA A 43 4.84 17.30 9.21
CA ALA A 43 4.18 16.48 8.21
C ALA A 43 5.19 15.72 7.33
N LEU A 44 6.26 16.40 6.91
CA LEU A 44 7.31 15.78 6.10
C LEU A 44 8.05 14.69 6.88
N ILE A 45 8.50 14.98 8.10
CA ILE A 45 9.22 14.00 8.93
C ILE A 45 8.33 12.79 9.25
N ALA A 46 7.08 13.03 9.63
CA ALA A 46 6.13 11.97 9.97
C ALA A 46 5.80 11.09 8.75
N GLY A 47 5.64 11.69 7.57
CA GLY A 47 5.39 10.96 6.32
C GLY A 47 6.57 10.09 5.91
N VAL A 48 7.80 10.63 5.97
CA VAL A 48 9.02 9.86 5.75
C VAL A 48 9.12 8.70 6.75
N ALA A 49 8.90 8.98 8.03
CA ALA A 49 9.00 7.97 9.08
C ALA A 49 7.96 6.85 8.92
N LEU A 50 6.71 7.18 8.59
CA LEU A 50 5.67 6.17 8.35
C LEU A 50 6.02 5.26 7.17
N SER A 51 6.45 5.85 6.05
CA SER A 51 6.83 5.05 4.87
C SER A 51 8.00 4.13 5.18
N LEU A 52 9.07 4.66 5.76
CA LEU A 52 10.26 3.88 6.13
C LEU A 52 9.92 2.75 7.11
N GLY A 53 9.07 3.01 8.12
CA GLY A 53 8.65 1.98 9.05
C GLY A 53 7.93 0.83 8.36
N ILE A 54 6.95 1.13 7.51
CA ILE A 54 6.20 0.11 6.77
C ILE A 54 7.09 -0.62 5.75
N ASP A 55 7.97 0.09 5.06
CA ASP A 55 8.91 -0.52 4.11
C ASP A 55 9.88 -1.49 4.79
N LEU A 56 10.37 -1.15 5.98
CA LEU A 56 11.18 -2.07 6.80
C LEU A 56 10.42 -3.34 7.17
N LEU A 57 9.13 -3.24 7.55
CA LEU A 57 8.30 -4.42 7.81
C LEU A 57 8.11 -5.28 6.56
N VAL A 58 7.87 -4.69 5.40
CA VAL A 58 7.75 -5.44 4.13
C VAL A 58 9.06 -6.16 3.82
N LEU A 59 10.20 -5.51 3.95
CA LEU A 59 11.51 -6.13 3.74
C LEU A 59 11.73 -7.30 4.69
N ALA A 60 11.46 -7.11 5.97
CA ALA A 60 11.57 -8.16 6.98
C ALA A 60 10.66 -9.35 6.67
N SER A 61 9.42 -9.10 6.25
CA SER A 61 8.46 -10.17 5.90
C SER A 61 8.86 -10.97 4.67
N LYS A 62 9.71 -10.40 3.80
CA LYS A 62 10.27 -11.06 2.62
C LYS A 62 11.67 -11.64 2.85
N GLY A 63 12.28 -11.42 4.02
CA GLY A 63 13.66 -11.81 4.31
C GLY A 63 14.71 -11.05 3.50
N ILE A 64 14.44 -9.83 3.07
CA ILE A 64 15.33 -9.02 2.24
C ILE A 64 16.06 -8.00 3.12
N PRO A 65 17.40 -7.91 3.06
CA PRO A 65 18.16 -6.90 3.79
C PRO A 65 17.87 -5.49 3.24
N ALA A 66 17.82 -4.50 4.12
CA ALA A 66 17.58 -3.11 3.75
C ALA A 66 18.77 -2.44 3.01
N THR A 67 19.93 -3.10 2.97
CA THR A 67 21.15 -2.58 2.32
C THR A 67 20.98 -2.49 0.80
N GLY A 68 21.43 -1.37 0.21
CA GLY A 68 21.34 -1.12 -1.23
C GLY A 68 20.03 -0.49 -1.73
N LEU A 69 19.05 -0.31 -0.84
CA LEU A 69 17.74 0.22 -1.19
C LEU A 69 17.49 1.67 -0.74
N VAL A 70 18.43 2.27 -0.05
CA VAL A 70 18.26 3.56 0.65
C VAL A 70 17.71 4.66 -0.28
N GLY A 71 18.23 4.77 -1.49
CA GLY A 71 17.76 5.80 -2.43
C GLY A 71 16.29 5.65 -2.79
N ARG A 72 15.81 4.42 -2.99
CA ARG A 72 14.42 4.15 -3.34
C ARG A 72 13.49 4.32 -2.15
N LEU A 73 13.89 3.81 -0.98
CA LEU A 73 13.13 4.00 0.27
C LEU A 73 12.94 5.50 0.57
N LEU A 74 13.98 6.31 0.39
CA LEU A 74 13.90 7.76 0.57
C LEU A 74 13.00 8.43 -0.46
N THR A 75 13.00 7.98 -1.71
CA THR A 75 12.12 8.53 -2.76
C THR A 75 10.65 8.25 -2.44
N ASP A 76 10.30 7.01 -2.13
CA ASP A 76 8.93 6.60 -1.78
C ASP A 76 8.45 7.33 -0.51
N ALA A 77 9.34 7.42 0.49
CA ALA A 77 9.10 8.13 1.73
C ALA A 77 8.87 9.64 1.52
N THR A 78 9.67 10.27 0.67
CA THR A 78 9.51 11.69 0.33
C THR A 78 8.18 11.93 -0.39
N PHE A 79 7.80 11.04 -1.31
CA PHE A 79 6.53 11.14 -2.02
C PHE A 79 5.33 11.06 -1.07
N LEU A 80 5.33 10.10 -0.12
CA LEU A 80 4.29 10.01 0.91
C LEU A 80 4.24 11.25 1.79
N ALA A 81 5.41 11.76 2.20
CA ALA A 81 5.53 12.95 3.03
C ALA A 81 4.90 14.18 2.36
N VAL A 82 5.21 14.40 1.08
CA VAL A 82 4.62 15.50 0.30
C VAL A 82 3.11 15.33 0.16
N ARG A 83 2.63 14.12 -0.15
CA ARG A 83 1.18 13.83 -0.24
C ARG A 83 0.46 14.13 1.07
N LEU A 84 1.00 13.73 2.21
CA LEU A 84 0.43 14.03 3.53
C LEU A 84 0.39 15.53 3.82
N ALA A 85 1.48 16.24 3.55
CA ALA A 85 1.55 17.70 3.74
C ALA A 85 0.52 18.43 2.87
N VAL A 86 0.42 18.06 1.58
CA VAL A 86 -0.56 18.64 0.64
C VAL A 86 -1.98 18.33 1.10
N THR A 87 -2.26 17.10 1.52
CA THR A 87 -3.58 16.71 2.04
C THR A 87 -3.97 17.53 3.27
N ALA A 88 -3.06 17.69 4.23
CA ALA A 88 -3.28 18.52 5.40
C ALA A 88 -3.56 19.98 5.01
N ALA A 89 -2.82 20.53 4.03
CA ALA A 89 -3.03 21.89 3.54
C ALA A 89 -4.39 22.06 2.87
N VAL A 90 -4.78 21.13 2.00
CA VAL A 90 -6.09 21.16 1.30
C VAL A 90 -7.25 21.08 2.30
N VAL A 91 -7.20 20.14 3.25
CA VAL A 91 -8.23 20.03 4.30
C VAL A 91 -8.35 21.32 5.10
N SER A 92 -7.22 21.87 5.54
CA SER A 92 -7.19 23.08 6.33
C SER A 92 -7.74 24.27 5.55
N TRP A 93 -7.38 24.40 4.27
CA TRP A 93 -7.88 25.43 3.38
C TRP A 93 -9.40 25.31 3.17
N LEU A 94 -9.91 24.12 2.82
CA LEU A 94 -11.36 23.88 2.65
C LEU A 94 -12.14 24.22 3.92
N THR A 95 -11.62 23.83 5.08
CA THR A 95 -12.24 24.14 6.38
C THR A 95 -12.29 25.65 6.64
N VAL A 96 -11.18 26.38 6.39
CA VAL A 96 -11.16 27.84 6.55
C VAL A 96 -12.15 28.53 5.61
N VAL A 97 -12.22 28.09 4.34
CA VAL A 97 -13.18 28.64 3.38
C VAL A 97 -14.62 28.42 3.86
N ALA A 98 -14.96 27.22 4.33
CA ALA A 98 -16.29 26.91 4.86
C ALA A 98 -16.62 27.73 6.11
N LEU A 99 -15.66 27.93 7.03
CA LEU A 99 -15.83 28.77 8.21
C LEU A 99 -16.07 30.24 7.85
N ARG A 100 -15.30 30.77 6.90
CA ARG A 100 -15.46 32.15 6.43
C ARG A 100 -16.80 32.36 5.73
N ALA A 101 -17.25 31.41 4.93
CA ALA A 101 -18.57 31.43 4.28
C ALA A 101 -19.72 31.45 5.32
N SER A 102 -19.52 30.80 6.48
CA SER A 102 -20.48 30.83 7.60
C SER A 102 -20.32 32.03 8.55
N GLY A 103 -19.56 33.06 8.14
CA GLY A 103 -19.35 34.29 8.93
C GLY A 103 -18.35 34.18 10.10
N ARG A 104 -17.64 33.05 10.21
CA ARG A 104 -16.70 32.79 11.32
C ARG A 104 -15.25 33.00 10.86
N ARG A 105 -14.54 33.99 11.47
CA ARG A 105 -13.19 34.42 11.03
C ARG A 105 -12.07 34.16 12.06
N TRP A 106 -12.33 33.43 13.12
CA TRP A 106 -11.44 33.34 14.31
C TRP A 106 -10.40 32.21 14.25
N VAL A 107 -10.46 31.33 13.27
CA VAL A 107 -9.46 30.25 13.08
C VAL A 107 -8.66 30.54 11.82
N THR A 108 -7.34 30.48 11.92
CA THR A 108 -6.42 30.70 10.80
C THR A 108 -6.08 29.39 10.08
N LEU A 109 -5.60 29.52 8.84
CA LEU A 109 -5.10 28.38 8.08
C LEU A 109 -3.93 27.70 8.80
N ASP A 110 -3.01 28.49 9.37
CA ASP A 110 -1.86 28.01 10.12
C ASP A 110 -2.28 27.14 11.32
N GLN A 111 -3.25 27.59 12.11
CA GLN A 111 -3.74 26.84 13.26
C GLN A 111 -4.37 25.50 12.87
N LEU A 112 -5.19 25.46 11.81
CA LEU A 112 -5.80 24.22 11.35
C LEU A 112 -4.78 23.27 10.72
N PHE A 113 -3.87 23.80 9.92
CA PHE A 113 -2.80 23.03 9.33
C PHE A 113 -1.92 22.40 10.42
N THR A 114 -1.51 23.19 11.42
CA THR A 114 -0.74 22.71 12.57
C THR A 114 -1.52 21.69 13.40
N ALA A 115 -2.83 21.88 13.58
CA ALA A 115 -3.69 20.92 14.29
C ALA A 115 -3.67 19.53 13.67
N VAL A 116 -3.68 19.46 12.34
CA VAL A 116 -3.62 18.20 11.60
C VAL A 116 -2.21 17.63 11.60
N THR A 117 -1.20 18.44 11.27
CA THR A 117 0.17 17.96 11.04
C THR A 117 0.88 17.55 12.32
N PHE A 118 0.75 18.30 13.43
CA PHE A 118 1.35 17.88 14.70
C PHE A 118 0.69 16.62 15.30
N ALA A 119 -0.53 16.30 14.91
CA ALA A 119 -1.13 15.01 15.27
C ALA A 119 -0.38 13.83 14.65
N LEU A 120 0.36 14.04 13.53
CA LEU A 120 1.20 13.02 12.89
C LEU A 120 2.50 12.74 13.65
N ALA A 121 2.89 13.59 14.60
CA ALA A 121 4.16 13.50 15.31
C ALA A 121 4.48 12.10 15.90
N PRO A 122 3.54 11.30 16.43
CA PRO A 122 3.82 9.96 16.90
C PRO A 122 4.44 9.04 15.86
N LEU A 123 4.18 9.25 14.57
CA LEU A 123 4.71 8.43 13.47
C LEU A 123 6.23 8.53 13.33
N VAL A 124 6.86 9.57 13.88
CA VAL A 124 8.33 9.74 13.88
C VAL A 124 9.05 8.55 14.52
N PHE A 125 8.39 7.83 15.40
CA PHE A 125 8.96 6.66 16.07
C PHE A 125 8.86 5.36 15.25
N ALA A 126 8.06 5.31 14.17
CA ALA A 126 7.86 4.10 13.39
C ALA A 126 9.17 3.43 12.96
N PRO A 127 10.16 4.13 12.35
CA PRO A 127 11.38 3.47 11.89
C PRO A 127 12.22 2.87 13.02
N ALA A 128 12.23 3.49 14.20
CA ALA A 128 13.02 3.01 15.34
C ALA A 128 12.48 1.67 15.87
N PHE A 129 11.15 1.52 15.94
CA PHE A 129 10.52 0.26 16.32
C PHE A 129 10.73 -0.81 15.25
N GLU A 130 10.55 -0.44 13.98
CA GLU A 130 10.61 -1.39 12.88
C GLU A 130 12.04 -1.85 12.57
N ALA A 131 13.05 -1.04 12.86
CA ALA A 131 14.44 -1.47 12.78
C ALA A 131 14.74 -2.65 13.72
N VAL A 132 14.17 -2.65 14.93
CA VAL A 132 14.29 -3.77 15.87
C VAL A 132 13.60 -5.02 15.32
N VAL A 133 12.40 -4.86 14.76
CA VAL A 133 11.64 -5.94 14.13
C VAL A 133 12.39 -6.56 12.96
N THR A 134 12.99 -5.72 12.12
CA THR A 134 13.74 -6.15 10.92
C THR A 134 14.95 -7.01 11.29
N VAL A 135 15.61 -6.73 12.42
CA VAL A 135 16.76 -7.52 12.89
C VAL A 135 16.32 -8.91 13.37
N ALA A 136 15.18 -9.01 14.05
CA ALA A 136 14.70 -10.28 14.60
C ALA A 136 13.98 -11.17 13.56
N SER A 137 13.24 -10.58 12.62
CA SER A 137 12.54 -11.21 11.47
C SER A 137 11.75 -12.48 11.79
N THR A 138 11.20 -12.60 13.01
CA THR A 138 10.30 -13.71 13.38
C THR A 138 8.83 -13.32 13.16
N THR A 139 7.94 -14.31 13.07
CA THR A 139 6.50 -14.08 12.95
C THR A 139 5.96 -13.19 14.08
N GLU A 140 6.39 -13.44 15.30
CA GLU A 140 5.98 -12.68 16.48
C GLU A 140 6.45 -11.23 16.42
N THR A 141 7.69 -11.00 15.96
CA THR A 141 8.22 -9.63 15.82
C THR A 141 7.55 -8.87 14.69
N LEU A 142 7.24 -9.51 13.55
CA LEU A 142 6.47 -8.90 12.46
C LEU A 142 5.07 -8.48 12.93
N MET A 143 4.38 -9.34 13.69
CA MET A 143 3.08 -9.03 14.29
C MET A 143 3.19 -7.86 15.28
N ALA A 144 4.22 -7.87 16.14
CA ALA A 144 4.46 -6.77 17.07
C ALA A 144 4.68 -5.43 16.32
N GLY A 145 5.47 -5.42 15.26
CA GLY A 145 5.67 -4.25 14.40
C GLY A 145 4.35 -3.75 13.80
N ALA A 146 3.56 -4.65 13.20
CA ALA A 146 2.26 -4.28 12.66
C ALA A 146 1.33 -3.66 13.72
N VAL A 147 1.30 -4.23 14.92
CA VAL A 147 0.54 -3.67 16.06
C VAL A 147 1.06 -2.30 16.47
N VAL A 148 2.37 -2.10 16.53
CA VAL A 148 2.97 -0.77 16.83
C VAL A 148 2.55 0.27 15.83
N ILE A 149 2.65 0.00 14.52
CA ILE A 149 2.17 0.93 13.48
C ILE A 149 0.69 1.25 13.68
N LEU A 150 -0.14 0.24 13.93
CA LEU A 150 -1.58 0.44 14.17
C LEU A 150 -1.84 1.34 15.39
N LEU A 151 -1.11 1.15 16.48
CA LEU A 151 -1.20 1.98 17.69
C LEU A 151 -0.76 3.43 17.42
N LEU A 152 0.33 3.62 16.65
CA LEU A 152 0.78 4.95 16.25
C LEU A 152 -0.28 5.66 15.38
N VAL A 153 -0.87 4.97 14.42
CA VAL A 153 -1.97 5.50 13.60
C VAL A 153 -3.21 5.83 14.43
N ALA A 154 -3.61 4.93 15.33
CA ALA A 154 -4.72 5.19 16.25
C ALA A 154 -4.45 6.43 17.11
N ARG A 155 -3.21 6.60 17.58
CA ARG A 155 -2.78 7.78 18.33
C ARG A 155 -2.85 9.06 17.50
N VAL A 156 -2.53 9.00 16.21
CA VAL A 156 -2.70 10.11 15.26
C VAL A 156 -4.17 10.49 15.15
N VAL A 157 -5.07 9.53 14.92
CA VAL A 157 -6.52 9.77 14.81
C VAL A 157 -7.06 10.49 16.05
N VAL A 158 -6.68 10.03 17.24
CA VAL A 158 -7.04 10.68 18.50
C VAL A 158 -6.46 12.11 18.58
N GLY A 159 -5.20 12.29 18.17
CA GLY A 159 -4.53 13.61 18.13
C GLY A 159 -5.27 14.58 17.23
N VAL A 160 -5.60 14.19 16.01
CA VAL A 160 -6.39 15.00 15.06
C VAL A 160 -7.72 15.40 15.69
N ALA A 161 -8.47 14.44 16.25
CA ALA A 161 -9.77 14.74 16.86
C ALA A 161 -9.67 15.75 18.02
N LEU A 162 -8.68 15.58 18.89
CA LEU A 162 -8.44 16.48 20.03
C LEU A 162 -8.05 17.90 19.57
N ASN A 163 -7.12 17.99 18.62
CA ASN A 163 -6.62 19.28 18.12
C ASN A 163 -7.72 20.05 17.38
N ILE A 164 -8.46 19.40 16.51
CA ILE A 164 -9.57 20.03 15.76
C ILE A 164 -10.69 20.47 16.73
N ARG A 165 -11.03 19.64 17.72
CA ARG A 165 -12.05 19.97 18.72
C ARG A 165 -11.66 21.16 19.61
N ALA A 166 -10.37 21.38 19.82
CA ALA A 166 -9.89 22.54 20.60
C ALA A 166 -10.04 23.85 19.83
N LEU A 167 -10.02 23.80 18.49
CA LEU A 167 -10.10 24.98 17.62
C LEU A 167 -11.52 25.25 17.12
N LEU A 168 -12.35 24.23 16.96
CA LEU A 168 -13.63 24.31 16.29
C LEU A 168 -14.80 23.93 17.19
N PRO A 169 -16.00 24.53 16.99
CA PRO A 169 -17.24 24.07 17.60
C PRO A 169 -17.56 22.61 17.17
N PRO A 170 -18.30 21.86 18.00
CA PRO A 170 -18.49 20.42 17.81
C PRO A 170 -18.95 20.01 16.40
N GLY A 171 -19.93 20.72 15.81
CA GLY A 171 -20.43 20.40 14.47
C GLY A 171 -19.37 20.59 13.36
N HIS A 172 -18.61 21.68 13.40
CA HIS A 172 -17.55 21.94 12.43
C HIS A 172 -16.35 21.03 12.67
N ALA A 173 -16.04 20.71 13.93
CA ALA A 173 -15.00 19.76 14.27
C ALA A 173 -15.30 18.37 13.69
N ALA A 174 -16.53 17.89 13.79
CA ALA A 174 -16.94 16.61 13.22
C ALA A 174 -16.82 16.59 11.69
N ILE A 175 -17.30 17.63 11.01
CA ILE A 175 -17.17 17.74 9.54
C ILE A 175 -15.72 17.77 9.10
N THR A 176 -14.87 18.59 9.77
CA THR A 176 -13.45 18.68 9.46
C THR A 176 -12.75 17.35 9.70
N PHE A 177 -13.06 16.64 10.78
CA PHE A 177 -12.51 15.34 11.07
C PHE A 177 -12.87 14.31 9.98
N VAL A 178 -14.13 14.26 9.58
CA VAL A 178 -14.58 13.38 8.48
C VAL A 178 -13.84 13.72 7.19
N LEU A 179 -13.63 14.99 6.87
CA LEU A 179 -12.89 15.43 5.69
C LEU A 179 -11.41 15.01 5.75
N VAL A 180 -10.76 15.15 6.92
CA VAL A 180 -9.39 14.65 7.12
C VAL A 180 -9.31 13.16 6.83
N VAL A 181 -10.20 12.36 7.42
CA VAL A 181 -10.22 10.91 7.24
C VAL A 181 -10.50 10.54 5.77
N ALA A 182 -11.51 11.16 5.16
CA ALA A 182 -11.88 10.87 3.77
C ALA A 182 -10.75 11.14 2.77
N LEU A 183 -9.99 12.23 2.96
CA LEU A 183 -8.86 12.56 2.11
C LEU A 183 -7.57 11.82 2.48
N ALA A 184 -7.44 11.31 3.70
CA ALA A 184 -6.31 10.48 4.10
C ALA A 184 -6.38 9.05 3.51
N ILE A 185 -7.58 8.50 3.35
CA ILE A 185 -7.78 7.13 2.82
C ILE A 185 -7.06 6.91 1.48
N PRO A 186 -7.27 7.72 0.42
CA PRO A 186 -6.59 7.50 -0.85
C PRO A 186 -5.08 7.75 -0.78
N VAL A 187 -4.62 8.60 0.16
CA VAL A 187 -3.19 8.88 0.36
C VAL A 187 -2.48 7.70 1.02
N LEU A 188 -3.17 7.05 1.96
CA LEU A 188 -2.63 5.92 2.73
C LEU A 188 -2.96 4.56 2.12
N GLY A 189 -3.67 4.50 0.99
CA GLY A 189 -4.12 3.24 0.37
C GLY A 189 -2.99 2.24 0.13
N ASP A 190 -1.88 2.70 -0.44
CA ASP A 190 -0.69 1.88 -0.67
C ASP A 190 -0.08 1.36 0.65
N GLN A 191 -0.08 2.18 1.69
CA GLN A 191 0.46 1.81 3.00
C GLN A 191 -0.42 0.76 3.69
N VAL A 192 -1.74 0.88 3.54
CA VAL A 192 -2.69 -0.11 4.03
C VAL A 192 -2.52 -1.44 3.31
N ALA A 193 -2.32 -1.43 1.99
CA ALA A 193 -2.08 -2.63 1.20
C ALA A 193 -0.77 -3.33 1.64
N ARG A 194 0.31 -2.56 1.85
CA ARG A 194 1.59 -3.08 2.37
C ARG A 194 1.44 -3.69 3.77
N MET A 195 0.75 -3.02 4.68
CA MET A 195 0.48 -3.54 6.02
C MET A 195 -0.35 -4.83 5.98
N ARG A 196 -1.36 -4.91 5.12
CA ARG A 196 -2.15 -6.12 4.90
C ARG A 196 -1.26 -7.28 4.43
N PHE A 197 -0.35 -7.02 3.48
CA PHE A 197 0.61 -8.02 3.01
C PHE A 197 1.49 -8.53 4.15
N VAL A 198 2.07 -7.65 4.97
CA VAL A 198 2.87 -8.03 6.15
C VAL A 198 2.06 -8.92 7.11
N THR A 199 0.80 -8.54 7.37
CA THR A 199 -0.09 -9.32 8.23
C THR A 199 -0.33 -10.72 7.67
N TYR A 200 -0.55 -10.87 6.38
CA TYR A 200 -0.74 -12.16 5.75
C TYR A 200 0.54 -13.02 5.73
N ALA A 201 1.70 -12.39 5.57
CA ALA A 201 2.98 -13.07 5.67
C ALA A 201 3.25 -13.55 7.11
N ALA A 202 2.91 -12.73 8.10
CA ALA A 202 3.11 -13.05 9.52
C ALA A 202 2.09 -14.08 10.06
N VAL A 203 0.87 -14.09 9.55
CA VAL A 203 -0.21 -14.99 9.98
C VAL A 203 -0.77 -15.75 8.77
N PRO A 204 -0.07 -16.78 8.30
CA PRO A 204 -0.48 -17.55 7.11
C PRO A 204 -1.89 -18.15 7.22
N ALA A 205 -2.38 -18.42 8.42
CA ALA A 205 -3.73 -18.94 8.65
C ALA A 205 -4.86 -17.97 8.24
N LEU A 206 -4.57 -16.68 8.03
CA LEU A 206 -5.54 -15.70 7.55
C LEU A 206 -5.80 -15.80 6.04
N VAL A 207 -4.97 -16.57 5.32
CA VAL A 207 -5.07 -16.72 3.86
C VAL A 207 -5.18 -18.19 3.53
N SER A 208 -6.26 -18.58 2.88
CA SER A 208 -6.47 -19.95 2.41
C SER A 208 -5.62 -20.24 1.18
N ASP A 209 -5.22 -21.49 1.04
CA ASP A 209 -4.63 -21.97 -0.22
C ASP A 209 -5.66 -21.87 -1.36
N LEU A 210 -5.19 -21.69 -2.57
CA LEU A 210 -6.06 -21.65 -3.75
C LEU A 210 -6.90 -22.92 -3.84
N ALA A 211 -8.22 -22.76 -3.73
CA ALA A 211 -9.17 -23.88 -3.71
C ALA A 211 -9.42 -24.41 -5.14
N ALA A 212 -8.38 -24.98 -5.74
CA ALA A 212 -8.46 -25.63 -7.04
C ALA A 212 -7.53 -26.84 -7.10
N ALA A 213 -7.97 -27.93 -7.74
CA ALA A 213 -7.09 -29.02 -8.09
C ALA A 213 -6.08 -28.54 -9.15
N PRO A 214 -4.79 -28.90 -9.03
CA PRO A 214 -3.80 -28.54 -10.04
C PRO A 214 -4.18 -29.10 -11.42
N ALA A 215 -3.91 -28.33 -12.47
CA ALA A 215 -4.10 -28.78 -13.84
C ALA A 215 -3.30 -30.05 -14.10
N THR A 216 -3.90 -30.93 -14.88
CA THR A 216 -3.26 -32.18 -15.37
C THR A 216 -2.99 -32.03 -16.85
N GLY A 217 -1.78 -32.42 -17.32
CA GLY A 217 -1.40 -32.28 -18.71
C GLY A 217 0.11 -32.13 -18.89
N GLU A 218 0.53 -31.27 -19.78
CA GLU A 218 1.93 -31.06 -20.09
C GLU A 218 2.59 -30.07 -19.10
N ARG A 219 3.74 -30.49 -18.55
CA ARG A 219 4.52 -29.64 -17.65
C ARG A 219 5.55 -28.84 -18.43
N TYR A 220 5.55 -27.55 -18.20
CA TYR A 220 6.51 -26.60 -18.76
C TYR A 220 7.45 -26.13 -17.66
N GLU A 221 8.74 -26.38 -17.84
CA GLU A 221 9.79 -25.93 -16.94
C GLU A 221 10.44 -24.67 -17.50
N MET A 222 10.34 -23.57 -16.78
CA MET A 222 10.84 -22.25 -17.17
C MET A 222 11.84 -21.73 -16.14
N ILE A 223 12.56 -20.66 -16.49
CA ILE A 223 13.48 -20.02 -15.56
C ILE A 223 12.70 -19.38 -14.41
N GLY A 224 12.83 -19.95 -13.21
CA GLY A 224 12.24 -19.43 -11.99
C GLY A 224 10.82 -19.94 -11.68
N PHE A 225 10.21 -20.77 -12.53
CA PHE A 225 8.92 -21.37 -12.23
C PHE A 225 8.63 -22.61 -13.11
N ASP A 226 7.72 -23.45 -12.64
CA ASP A 226 7.11 -24.54 -13.41
C ASP A 226 5.61 -24.34 -13.49
N LEU A 227 5.00 -24.79 -14.57
CA LEU A 227 3.57 -24.70 -14.80
C LEU A 227 3.08 -25.95 -15.52
N THR A 228 1.91 -26.47 -15.15
CA THR A 228 1.22 -27.53 -15.88
C THR A 228 0.01 -26.97 -16.59
N LEU A 229 -0.13 -27.26 -17.86
CA LEU A 229 -1.25 -26.82 -18.70
C LEU A 229 -2.07 -28.03 -19.16
N PRO A 230 -3.40 -27.88 -19.25
CA PRO A 230 -4.27 -28.93 -19.83
C PRO A 230 -3.89 -29.28 -21.26
N ALA A 231 -4.39 -30.39 -21.75
CA ALA A 231 -4.20 -30.80 -23.14
C ALA A 231 -4.74 -29.72 -24.10
N GLY A 232 -4.05 -29.52 -25.22
CA GLY A 232 -4.44 -28.57 -26.25
C GLY A 232 -3.84 -27.16 -26.09
N TRP A 233 -3.08 -26.92 -25.03
CA TRP A 233 -2.27 -25.71 -24.89
C TRP A 233 -0.93 -25.86 -25.61
N ARG A 234 -0.41 -24.78 -26.15
CA ARG A 234 0.91 -24.73 -26.81
C ARG A 234 1.71 -23.52 -26.36
N ASN A 235 3.02 -23.65 -26.32
CA ASN A 235 3.91 -22.52 -26.09
C ASN A 235 3.87 -21.57 -27.31
N ALA A 236 3.58 -20.31 -27.06
CA ALA A 236 3.50 -19.23 -28.03
C ALA A 236 4.33 -18.01 -27.60
N SER A 237 5.38 -18.23 -26.80
CA SER A 237 6.23 -17.16 -26.27
C SER A 237 6.87 -16.34 -27.40
N THR A 238 6.73 -15.03 -27.33
CA THR A 238 7.17 -14.09 -28.37
C THR A 238 8.52 -13.46 -28.09
N GLY A 239 9.09 -13.66 -26.88
CA GLY A 239 10.31 -13.01 -26.44
C GLY A 239 10.16 -11.51 -26.12
N ASN A 240 8.93 -11.02 -25.95
CA ASN A 240 8.67 -9.65 -25.60
C ASN A 240 9.22 -9.32 -24.20
N ALA A 241 9.73 -8.11 -24.04
CA ALA A 241 10.20 -7.62 -22.75
C ALA A 241 9.05 -7.65 -21.70
N GLY A 242 9.30 -8.25 -20.55
CA GLY A 242 8.30 -8.41 -19.49
C GLY A 242 7.40 -9.65 -19.61
N GLU A 243 7.47 -10.40 -20.72
CA GLU A 243 6.80 -11.67 -20.90
C GLU A 243 7.80 -12.80 -20.61
N ALA A 244 7.60 -13.54 -19.51
CA ALA A 244 8.43 -14.69 -19.20
C ALA A 244 8.02 -15.93 -20.00
N ALA A 245 6.73 -16.08 -20.27
CA ALA A 245 6.16 -17.13 -21.13
C ALA A 245 4.78 -16.72 -21.61
N ARG A 246 4.38 -17.28 -22.75
CA ARG A 246 3.02 -17.22 -23.31
C ARG A 246 2.59 -18.59 -23.78
N PHE A 247 1.37 -18.92 -23.46
CA PHE A 247 0.73 -20.16 -23.90
C PHE A 247 -0.65 -19.84 -24.48
N GLU A 248 -1.05 -20.58 -25.49
CA GLU A 248 -2.32 -20.39 -26.19
C GLU A 248 -3.04 -21.73 -26.36
N SER A 249 -4.35 -21.67 -26.19
CA SER A 249 -5.29 -22.73 -26.60
C SER A 249 -6.23 -22.15 -27.66
N SER A 250 -7.18 -22.95 -28.16
CA SER A 250 -8.23 -22.47 -29.07
C SER A 250 -9.19 -21.44 -28.42
N ALA A 251 -9.29 -21.40 -27.09
CA ALA A 251 -10.26 -20.60 -26.34
C ALA A 251 -9.64 -19.51 -25.47
N ALA A 252 -8.37 -19.64 -25.10
CA ALA A 252 -7.75 -18.75 -24.14
C ALA A 252 -6.24 -18.59 -24.33
N THR A 253 -5.70 -17.59 -23.68
CA THR A 253 -4.26 -17.30 -23.59
C THR A 253 -3.84 -17.20 -22.14
N VAL A 254 -2.69 -17.77 -21.79
CA VAL A 254 -2.00 -17.55 -20.52
C VAL A 254 -0.69 -16.82 -20.77
N VAL A 255 -0.48 -15.72 -20.08
CA VAL A 255 0.78 -14.98 -20.09
C VAL A 255 1.36 -15.00 -18.70
N ILE A 256 2.61 -15.40 -18.57
CA ILE A 256 3.39 -15.19 -17.36
C ILE A 256 4.17 -13.89 -17.54
N ALA A 257 3.70 -12.83 -16.91
CA ALA A 257 4.38 -11.55 -16.88
C ALA A 257 5.43 -11.55 -15.76
N ARG A 258 6.61 -11.03 -16.07
CA ARG A 258 7.70 -10.82 -15.11
C ARG A 258 8.15 -9.38 -15.18
N ALA A 259 8.28 -8.74 -14.05
CA ALA A 259 8.92 -7.43 -13.94
C ALA A 259 9.91 -7.41 -12.77
N ALA A 260 10.93 -6.57 -12.89
CA ALA A 260 11.70 -6.19 -11.72
C ALA A 260 10.76 -5.42 -10.80
N ALA A 261 10.47 -5.99 -9.64
CA ALA A 261 9.71 -5.35 -8.58
C ALA A 261 10.69 -4.68 -7.62
N SER A 262 10.28 -3.59 -7.00
CA SER A 262 11.00 -3.12 -5.82
C SER A 262 10.87 -4.16 -4.72
N PRO A 263 11.90 -4.38 -3.90
CA PRO A 263 11.80 -5.24 -2.73
C PRO A 263 10.67 -4.84 -1.76
N VAL A 264 10.25 -3.58 -1.78
CA VAL A 264 9.11 -3.07 -1.00
C VAL A 264 7.76 -3.15 -1.74
N ASP A 265 7.74 -3.55 -3.02
CA ASP A 265 6.49 -3.78 -3.74
C ASP A 265 5.80 -5.04 -3.21
N THR A 266 4.49 -4.98 -3.11
CA THR A 266 3.64 -6.12 -2.70
C THR A 266 2.94 -6.71 -3.92
N ALA A 267 2.33 -7.88 -3.73
CA ALA A 267 1.50 -8.49 -4.77
C ALA A 267 0.35 -7.56 -5.21
N ASP A 268 -0.22 -6.78 -4.28
CA ASP A 268 -1.29 -5.82 -4.60
C ASP A 268 -0.82 -4.71 -5.56
N SER A 269 0.32 -4.07 -5.27
CA SER A 269 0.83 -2.98 -6.12
C SER A 269 1.18 -3.46 -7.53
N TYR A 270 1.72 -4.67 -7.63
CA TYR A 270 2.04 -5.28 -8.91
C TYR A 270 0.79 -5.71 -9.68
N ALA A 271 -0.21 -6.28 -8.98
CA ALA A 271 -1.51 -6.65 -9.56
C ALA A 271 -2.21 -5.44 -10.19
N ASP A 272 -2.21 -4.30 -9.50
CA ASP A 272 -2.82 -3.06 -10.01
C ASP A 272 -2.16 -2.55 -11.29
N ASN A 273 -0.85 -2.66 -11.38
CA ASN A 273 -0.12 -2.25 -12.59
C ASN A 273 -0.50 -3.11 -13.79
N ILE A 274 -0.55 -4.43 -13.63
CA ILE A 274 -0.92 -5.36 -14.72
C ILE A 274 -2.39 -5.17 -15.09
N ALA A 275 -3.30 -5.15 -14.11
CA ALA A 275 -4.73 -4.98 -14.36
C ALA A 275 -5.03 -3.67 -15.10
N ARG A 276 -4.30 -2.60 -14.79
CA ARG A 276 -4.43 -1.31 -15.50
C ARG A 276 -4.05 -1.42 -16.97
N GLN A 277 -2.98 -2.13 -17.28
CA GLN A 277 -2.56 -2.35 -18.67
C GLN A 277 -3.57 -3.21 -19.44
N GLN A 278 -4.09 -4.26 -18.83
CA GLN A 278 -5.06 -5.17 -19.47
C GLN A 278 -6.41 -4.52 -19.74
N ARG A 279 -6.78 -3.48 -18.98
CA ARG A 279 -8.06 -2.76 -19.12
C ARG A 279 -8.04 -1.63 -20.15
N LEU A 280 -6.91 -1.34 -20.76
CA LEU A 280 -6.84 -0.31 -21.80
C LEU A 280 -7.78 -0.66 -22.96
N GLY A 281 -8.72 0.23 -23.26
CA GLY A 281 -9.73 0.03 -24.32
C GLY A 281 -10.91 -0.90 -23.95
N VAL A 282 -11.02 -1.32 -22.68
CA VAL A 282 -12.12 -2.15 -22.19
C VAL A 282 -13.24 -1.26 -21.65
N THR A 283 -14.49 -1.58 -21.98
CA THR A 283 -15.70 -0.96 -21.44
C THR A 283 -16.46 -1.95 -20.55
N ASP A 284 -17.47 -1.46 -19.80
CA ASP A 284 -18.32 -2.28 -18.90
C ASP A 284 -17.51 -3.13 -17.92
N ILE A 285 -16.46 -2.55 -17.34
CA ILE A 285 -15.51 -3.25 -16.48
C ILE A 285 -16.14 -3.61 -15.14
N TRP A 286 -16.04 -4.87 -14.77
CA TRP A 286 -16.24 -5.35 -13.42
C TRP A 286 -14.95 -5.97 -12.88
N GLN A 287 -14.76 -5.98 -11.57
CA GLN A 287 -13.61 -6.57 -10.91
C GLN A 287 -13.97 -7.11 -9.54
N GLU A 288 -13.45 -8.31 -9.25
CA GLU A 288 -13.43 -8.91 -7.93
C GLU A 288 -11.99 -9.23 -7.56
N ARG A 289 -11.60 -8.92 -6.34
CA ARG A 289 -10.26 -9.18 -5.82
C ARG A 289 -10.35 -9.99 -4.54
N SER A 290 -9.55 -11.02 -4.45
CA SER A 290 -9.33 -11.82 -3.26
C SER A 290 -7.83 -12.08 -3.04
N VAL A 291 -7.50 -12.63 -1.89
CA VAL A 291 -6.13 -13.02 -1.55
C VAL A 291 -6.13 -14.52 -1.27
N THR A 292 -5.15 -15.21 -1.83
CA THR A 292 -4.96 -16.65 -1.69
C THR A 292 -3.48 -16.99 -1.54
N ARG A 293 -3.15 -18.27 -1.37
CA ARG A 293 -1.76 -18.75 -1.47
C ARG A 293 -1.59 -19.67 -2.64
N ILE A 294 -0.47 -19.51 -3.34
CA ILE A 294 -0.02 -20.37 -4.41
C ILE A 294 1.40 -20.77 -4.06
N ASP A 295 1.66 -22.08 -3.99
CA ASP A 295 2.96 -22.62 -3.61
C ASP A 295 3.51 -22.06 -2.28
N GLY A 296 2.61 -21.83 -1.31
CA GLY A 296 2.93 -21.24 -0.01
C GLY A 296 3.13 -19.70 -0.01
N ILE A 297 3.11 -19.04 -1.18
CA ILE A 297 3.33 -17.62 -1.34
C ILE A 297 1.99 -16.88 -1.39
N VAL A 298 1.87 -15.76 -0.68
CA VAL A 298 0.68 -14.90 -0.74
C VAL A 298 0.52 -14.32 -2.14
N ALA A 299 -0.64 -14.55 -2.73
CA ALA A 299 -1.01 -14.13 -4.08
C ALA A 299 -2.28 -13.29 -4.06
N VAL A 300 -2.36 -12.32 -4.95
CA VAL A 300 -3.60 -11.61 -5.29
C VAL A 300 -4.28 -12.37 -6.42
N ASP A 301 -5.54 -12.75 -6.23
CA ASP A 301 -6.42 -13.35 -7.24
C ASP A 301 -7.40 -12.27 -7.68
N ASP A 302 -7.15 -11.69 -8.85
CA ASP A 302 -8.02 -10.73 -9.51
C ASP A 302 -8.84 -11.41 -10.60
N ARG A 303 -10.16 -11.26 -10.53
CA ARG A 303 -11.09 -11.64 -11.58
C ARG A 303 -11.68 -10.35 -12.15
N TYR A 304 -11.59 -10.17 -13.41
CA TYR A 304 -12.17 -9.00 -14.07
C TYR A 304 -12.61 -9.33 -15.48
N GLY A 305 -13.58 -8.60 -15.97
CA GLY A 305 -14.10 -8.74 -17.30
C GLY A 305 -14.70 -7.44 -17.81
N GLY A 306 -15.11 -7.46 -19.06
CA GLY A 306 -15.70 -6.31 -19.74
C GLY A 306 -15.88 -6.59 -21.22
N ARG A 307 -15.92 -5.52 -22.03
CA ARG A 307 -16.00 -5.60 -23.47
C ARG A 307 -14.79 -4.92 -24.12
N TYR A 308 -14.11 -5.65 -24.99
CA TYR A 308 -13.04 -5.15 -25.83
C TYR A 308 -13.44 -5.31 -27.30
N ASP A 309 -13.50 -4.24 -28.06
CA ASP A 309 -14.00 -4.24 -29.45
C ASP A 309 -15.40 -4.88 -29.58
N GLY A 310 -16.28 -4.60 -28.60
CA GLY A 310 -17.64 -5.16 -28.55
C GLY A 310 -17.75 -6.63 -28.15
N ARG A 311 -16.62 -7.36 -28.02
CA ARG A 311 -16.56 -8.75 -27.59
C ARG A 311 -16.42 -8.88 -26.08
N ALA A 312 -17.09 -9.85 -25.48
CA ALA A 312 -16.88 -10.16 -24.07
C ALA A 312 -15.47 -10.70 -23.82
N VAL A 313 -14.80 -10.17 -22.83
CA VAL A 313 -13.46 -10.61 -22.43
C VAL A 313 -13.45 -10.86 -20.93
N LEU A 314 -12.83 -11.98 -20.55
CA LEU A 314 -12.69 -12.42 -19.18
C LEU A 314 -11.21 -12.60 -18.85
N TRP A 315 -10.79 -12.10 -17.69
CA TRP A 315 -9.44 -12.33 -17.15
C TRP A 315 -9.51 -12.92 -15.75
N ARG A 316 -8.56 -13.77 -15.46
CA ARG A 316 -8.19 -14.12 -14.10
C ARG A 316 -6.69 -13.98 -13.96
N GLN A 317 -6.27 -13.19 -13.01
CA GLN A 317 -4.87 -12.84 -12.79
C GLN A 317 -4.46 -13.25 -11.39
N PHE A 318 -3.39 -14.02 -11.31
CA PHE A 318 -2.74 -14.37 -10.05
C PHE A 318 -1.39 -13.68 -9.99
N THR A 319 -1.22 -12.84 -8.97
CA THR A 319 -0.02 -12.02 -8.84
C THR A 319 0.70 -12.32 -7.54
N ILE A 320 2.00 -12.55 -7.63
CA ILE A 320 2.89 -12.75 -6.49
C ILE A 320 4.08 -11.79 -6.61
N ALA A 321 4.69 -11.44 -5.48
CA ALA A 321 5.89 -10.60 -5.43
C ALA A 321 6.93 -11.23 -4.49
N PRO A 322 7.53 -12.39 -4.87
CA PRO A 322 8.58 -13.00 -4.09
C PRO A 322 9.89 -12.20 -4.26
N GLY A 323 10.44 -11.74 -3.14
CA GLY A 323 11.72 -11.02 -3.16
C GLY A 323 11.67 -9.73 -3.98
N SER A 324 12.59 -9.60 -4.93
CA SER A 324 12.74 -8.44 -5.83
C SER A 324 12.12 -8.64 -7.21
N GLN A 325 11.29 -9.64 -7.39
CA GLN A 325 10.59 -9.93 -8.64
C GLN A 325 9.08 -9.94 -8.43
N GLY A 326 8.36 -9.35 -9.37
CA GLY A 326 6.93 -9.52 -9.52
C GLY A 326 6.65 -10.54 -10.62
N LEU A 327 5.81 -11.51 -10.34
CA LEU A 327 5.33 -12.49 -11.30
C LEU A 327 3.81 -12.45 -11.32
N ALA A 328 3.23 -12.50 -12.52
CA ALA A 328 1.79 -12.61 -12.67
C ALA A 328 1.45 -13.65 -13.73
N LEU A 329 0.58 -14.57 -13.38
CA LEU A 329 -0.10 -15.44 -14.31
C LEU A 329 -1.40 -14.76 -14.73
N VAL A 330 -1.50 -14.39 -16.00
CA VAL A 330 -2.68 -13.71 -16.55
C VAL A 330 -3.35 -14.65 -17.56
N TYR A 331 -4.48 -15.21 -17.16
CA TYR A 331 -5.37 -15.96 -18.03
C TYR A 331 -6.35 -14.98 -18.70
N ARG A 332 -6.54 -15.13 -20.00
CA ARG A 332 -7.49 -14.32 -20.78
C ARG A 332 -8.30 -15.23 -21.70
N ALA A 333 -9.62 -15.13 -21.62
CA ALA A 333 -10.54 -15.75 -22.58
C ALA A 333 -11.36 -14.67 -23.30
N VAL A 334 -11.62 -14.88 -24.60
CA VAL A 334 -12.45 -14.01 -25.42
C VAL A 334 -13.71 -14.78 -25.79
N GLU A 335 -14.88 -14.20 -25.50
CA GLU A 335 -16.20 -14.81 -25.73
C GLU A 335 -16.29 -16.24 -25.19
N PRO A 336 -15.90 -16.48 -23.89
CA PRO A 336 -15.97 -17.83 -23.33
C PRO A 336 -17.39 -18.36 -23.36
N ALA A 337 -17.56 -19.59 -23.88
CA ALA A 337 -18.86 -20.24 -23.91
C ALA A 337 -19.42 -20.48 -22.50
N ASP A 338 -18.53 -20.74 -21.53
CA ASP A 338 -18.83 -20.88 -20.11
C ASP A 338 -17.78 -20.07 -19.31
N PRO A 339 -18.15 -18.89 -18.78
CA PRO A 339 -17.27 -18.06 -17.98
C PRO A 339 -16.76 -18.74 -16.71
N ASP A 340 -17.59 -19.54 -16.04
CA ASP A 340 -17.23 -20.20 -14.79
C ASP A 340 -16.22 -21.33 -15.05
N ALA A 341 -16.41 -22.10 -16.12
CA ALA A 341 -15.44 -23.10 -16.55
C ALA A 341 -14.09 -22.47 -16.92
N ALA A 342 -14.08 -21.33 -17.60
CA ALA A 342 -12.86 -20.58 -17.94
C ALA A 342 -12.14 -20.07 -16.66
N LEU A 343 -12.87 -19.56 -15.69
CA LEU A 343 -12.30 -19.17 -14.39
C LEU A 343 -11.78 -20.36 -13.60
N ALA A 344 -12.45 -21.50 -13.66
CA ALA A 344 -12.00 -22.73 -13.01
C ALA A 344 -10.72 -23.28 -13.66
N GLU A 345 -10.62 -23.25 -15.00
CA GLU A 345 -9.40 -23.64 -15.72
C GLU A 345 -8.22 -22.75 -15.33
N ALA A 346 -8.42 -21.43 -15.28
CA ALA A 346 -7.40 -20.50 -14.82
C ALA A 346 -6.91 -20.82 -13.40
N ALA A 347 -7.83 -21.19 -12.50
CA ALA A 347 -7.49 -21.59 -11.13
C ALA A 347 -6.69 -22.89 -11.09
N ALA A 348 -7.07 -23.88 -11.88
CA ALA A 348 -6.37 -25.16 -11.97
C ALA A 348 -4.93 -24.98 -12.50
N ILE A 349 -4.75 -24.13 -13.51
CA ILE A 349 -3.44 -23.75 -14.04
C ILE A 349 -2.61 -23.08 -12.94
N ALA A 350 -3.17 -22.09 -12.24
CA ALA A 350 -2.48 -21.39 -11.15
C ALA A 350 -2.15 -22.32 -9.97
N ALA A 351 -3.00 -23.28 -9.63
CA ALA A 351 -2.74 -24.27 -8.60
C ALA A 351 -1.58 -25.23 -8.94
N SER A 352 -1.25 -25.38 -10.23
CA SER A 352 -0.09 -26.13 -10.70
C SER A 352 1.21 -25.30 -10.70
N TRP A 353 1.12 -23.98 -10.53
CA TRP A 353 2.26 -23.07 -10.61
C TRP A 353 3.20 -23.27 -9.41
N ARG A 354 4.46 -23.58 -9.69
CA ARG A 354 5.52 -23.78 -8.70
C ARG A 354 6.60 -22.72 -8.92
N ILE A 355 6.94 -22.02 -7.85
CA ILE A 355 7.94 -20.96 -7.89
C ILE A 355 9.26 -21.53 -7.45
N ARG A 356 10.23 -21.56 -8.35
CA ARG A 356 11.59 -21.92 -8.01
C ARG A 356 12.26 -20.70 -7.38
N SER A 357 12.59 -20.78 -6.09
CA SER A 357 13.51 -19.79 -5.51
C SER A 357 14.78 -19.81 -6.35
N ALA A 358 15.25 -18.61 -6.72
CA ALA A 358 16.60 -18.47 -7.29
C ALA A 358 17.61 -18.83 -6.17
N SER A 359 17.79 -20.16 -5.94
CA SER A 359 18.84 -20.66 -5.07
C SER A 359 20.16 -20.37 -5.77
N GLY A 360 20.90 -19.39 -5.23
CA GLY A 360 22.30 -19.09 -5.36
C GLY A 360 23.00 -19.58 -6.63
N GLY A 361 23.24 -18.65 -7.56
CA GLY A 361 24.42 -18.70 -8.43
C GLY A 361 25.39 -17.64 -7.96
#